data_89c70f193758cef50602821c71d9c9af
#
_entry.id   89c70f193758cef50602821c71d9c9af
#
_cell.length_a   1.000
_cell.length_b   1.000
_cell.length_c   1.000
_cell.angle_alpha   90.00
_cell.angle_beta   90.00
_cell.angle_gamma   90.00
#
_symmetry.space_group_name_H-M   'P 1'
#
loop_
_entity.id
_entity.type
_entity.pdbx_description
1 polymer ?
#
loop_
_entity_poly.entity_id
_entity_poly.type
_entity_poly.pdbx_seq_one_letter_code
_entity_poly.pdbx_strand_id
1 'polypeptide(L)'
;TAEQFTGITEPLSNIYAIPDHLHALCNMLGDGLVPSNAKAGYLARMLARRVLRMRDELNIDVSLPDLAKHHLDVNLGGHLNKQTEDGLLTILALEEERYAEMLRKGTNVIQTQLKSVSKDSHLIPDELLFTMNDSHGLAPDMAITLARNAGWSDVSLRTGFSAEMAERHARLA
;
A
#
# COMPACT_ATOMS: atom_id res chain seq x y z
N THR A 1 17.94 20.59 -17.83
CA THR A 1 16.84 21.30 -17.15
C THR A 1 16.14 20.37 -16.17
N ALA A 2 15.52 20.90 -15.12
CA ALA A 2 14.88 20.12 -14.05
C ALA A 2 13.84 19.10 -14.57
N GLU A 3 13.16 19.39 -15.67
CA GLU A 3 12.17 18.50 -16.31
C GLU A 3 12.76 17.21 -16.90
N GLN A 4 14.05 17.20 -17.27
CA GLN A 4 14.72 15.98 -17.74
C GLN A 4 15.07 15.02 -16.60
N PHE A 5 15.13 15.50 -15.35
CA PHE A 5 15.40 14.70 -14.19
C PHE A 5 14.14 14.13 -13.52
N THR A 6 12.97 14.73 -13.71
CA THR A 6 11.71 14.26 -13.09
C THR A 6 11.27 12.90 -13.61
N GLY A 7 11.47 12.58 -14.88
CA GLY A 7 11.16 11.26 -15.45
C GLY A 7 12.08 10.12 -15.01
N ILE A 8 13.26 10.46 -14.46
CA ILE A 8 14.25 9.49 -13.98
C ILE A 8 14.16 9.33 -12.44
N THR A 9 13.63 10.33 -11.75
CA THR A 9 13.59 10.34 -10.28
C THR A 9 12.47 9.49 -9.69
N GLU A 10 11.32 9.33 -10.35
CA GLU A 10 10.22 8.51 -9.83
C GLU A 10 10.56 7.02 -9.74
N PRO A 11 11.08 6.34 -10.78
CA PRO A 11 11.52 4.95 -10.66
C PRO A 11 12.64 4.76 -9.64
N LEU A 12 13.62 5.69 -9.57
CA LEU A 12 14.69 5.64 -8.58
C LEU A 12 14.16 5.85 -7.16
N SER A 13 13.22 6.77 -6.97
CA SER A 13 12.57 6.97 -5.67
C SER A 13 11.93 5.68 -5.16
N ASN A 14 11.20 4.95 -5.99
CA ASN A 14 10.57 3.68 -5.63
C ASN A 14 11.61 2.60 -5.30
N ILE A 15 12.73 2.53 -6.03
CA ILE A 15 13.82 1.59 -5.75
C ILE A 15 14.41 1.80 -4.35
N TYR A 16 14.61 3.05 -3.94
CA TYR A 16 15.11 3.36 -2.59
C TYR A 16 14.03 3.26 -1.51
N ALA A 17 12.77 3.55 -1.83
CA ALA A 17 11.67 3.49 -0.89
C ALA A 17 11.32 2.05 -0.47
N ILE A 18 11.50 1.05 -1.36
CA ILE A 18 11.24 -0.36 -1.02
C ILE A 18 12.08 -0.83 0.18
N PRO A 19 13.42 -0.71 0.20
CA PRO A 19 14.22 -1.10 1.35
C PRO A 19 13.86 -0.36 2.63
N ASP A 20 13.60 0.95 2.56
CA ASP A 20 13.24 1.75 3.73
C ASP A 20 11.89 1.31 4.33
N HIS A 21 10.89 1.04 3.48
CA HIS A 21 9.60 0.55 3.92
C HIS A 21 9.68 -0.88 4.47
N LEU A 22 10.48 -1.75 3.83
CA LEU A 22 10.74 -3.10 4.33
C LEU A 22 11.44 -3.07 5.69
N HIS A 23 12.42 -2.18 5.89
CA HIS A 23 13.11 -2.04 7.17
C HIS A 23 12.13 -1.69 8.29
N ALA A 24 11.30 -0.66 8.09
CA ALA A 24 10.27 -0.27 9.06
C ALA A 24 9.28 -1.40 9.32
N LEU A 25 8.79 -2.04 8.25
CA LEU A 25 7.82 -3.13 8.33
C LEU A 25 8.37 -4.35 9.07
N CYS A 26 9.58 -4.79 8.75
CA CYS A 26 10.22 -5.93 9.42
C CYS A 26 10.46 -5.66 10.92
N ASN A 27 10.86 -4.45 11.29
CA ASN A 27 11.00 -4.08 12.69
C ASN A 27 9.65 -4.11 13.43
N MET A 28 8.60 -3.51 12.84
CA MET A 28 7.26 -3.51 13.45
C MET A 28 6.73 -4.94 13.65
N LEU A 29 6.89 -5.82 12.66
CA LEU A 29 6.44 -7.21 12.75
C LEU A 29 7.31 -8.02 13.70
N GLY A 30 8.63 -7.76 13.73
CA GLY A 30 9.59 -8.35 14.65
C GLY A 30 9.27 -8.04 16.12
N ASP A 31 8.75 -6.84 16.39
CA ASP A 31 8.26 -6.40 17.71
C ASP A 31 6.87 -6.97 18.05
N GLY A 32 6.32 -7.85 17.21
CA GLY A 32 5.04 -8.54 17.44
C GLY A 32 3.80 -7.79 16.97
N LEU A 33 3.96 -6.69 16.20
CA LEU A 33 2.84 -6.00 15.61
C LEU A 33 2.22 -6.84 14.48
N VAL A 34 0.90 -6.93 14.43
CA VAL A 34 0.17 -7.63 13.37
C VAL A 34 -0.57 -6.62 12.49
N PRO A 35 -0.45 -6.70 11.15
CA PRO A 35 -1.19 -5.85 10.24
C PRO A 35 -2.71 -5.94 10.44
N SER A 36 -3.37 -4.81 10.59
CA SER A 36 -4.81 -4.73 10.86
C SER A 36 -5.43 -3.47 10.22
N ASN A 37 -6.73 -3.27 10.42
CA ASN A 37 -7.43 -2.07 9.94
C ASN A 37 -7.41 -0.92 10.97
N ALA A 38 -6.76 -1.07 12.11
CA ALA A 38 -6.78 -0.09 13.17
C ALA A 38 -5.39 0.13 13.81
N LYS A 39 -5.19 1.30 14.38
CA LYS A 39 -4.01 1.68 15.19
C LYS A 39 -2.69 1.43 14.45
N ALA A 40 -1.67 0.97 15.17
CA ALA A 40 -0.35 0.68 14.60
C ALA A 40 -0.38 -0.45 13.55
N GLY A 41 -1.31 -1.41 13.64
CA GLY A 41 -1.49 -2.46 12.64
C GLY A 41 -1.92 -1.93 11.27
N TYR A 42 -2.65 -0.81 11.25
CA TYR A 42 -2.99 -0.12 9.98
C TYR A 42 -1.74 0.41 9.28
N LEU A 43 -0.80 0.98 10.03
CA LEU A 43 0.47 1.47 9.47
C LEU A 43 1.27 0.31 8.86
N ALA A 44 1.38 -0.83 9.55
CA ALA A 44 2.08 -2.00 9.03
C ALA A 44 1.43 -2.52 7.74
N ARG A 45 0.09 -2.60 7.69
CA ARG A 45 -0.65 -2.97 6.48
C ARG A 45 -0.41 -1.99 5.33
N MET A 46 -0.42 -0.69 5.63
CA MET A 46 -0.17 0.35 4.64
C MET A 46 1.24 0.26 4.07
N LEU A 47 2.26 0.01 4.90
CA LEU A 47 3.65 -0.18 4.45
C LEU A 47 3.78 -1.42 3.56
N ALA A 48 3.20 -2.56 3.96
CA ALA A 48 3.20 -3.78 3.14
C ALA A 48 2.60 -3.53 1.75
N ARG A 49 1.43 -2.88 1.69
CA ARG A 49 0.75 -2.55 0.43
C ARG A 49 1.52 -1.55 -0.43
N ARG A 50 2.25 -0.60 0.18
CA ARG A 50 3.13 0.31 -0.55
C ARG A 50 4.30 -0.42 -1.19
N VAL A 51 4.94 -1.34 -0.47
CA VAL A 51 6.00 -2.18 -1.03
C VAL A 51 5.47 -2.99 -2.21
N LEU A 52 4.32 -3.65 -2.05
CA LEU A 52 3.70 -4.45 -3.11
C LEU A 52 3.38 -3.61 -4.35
N ARG A 53 2.82 -2.41 -4.17
CA ARG A 53 2.54 -1.49 -5.28
C ARG A 53 3.81 -1.05 -6.00
N MET A 54 4.84 -0.60 -5.26
CA MET A 54 6.12 -0.18 -5.87
C MET A 54 6.81 -1.35 -6.59
N ARG A 55 6.73 -2.55 -6.03
CA ARG A 55 7.21 -3.80 -6.67
C ARG A 55 6.52 -4.02 -8.02
N ASP A 56 5.19 -3.91 -8.03
CA ASP A 56 4.38 -4.11 -9.25
C ASP A 56 4.67 -3.02 -10.30
N GLU A 57 4.78 -1.75 -9.89
CA GLU A 57 5.16 -0.62 -10.76
C GLU A 57 6.55 -0.79 -11.39
N LEU A 58 7.48 -1.40 -10.65
CA LEU A 58 8.84 -1.69 -11.14
C LEU A 58 8.94 -3.04 -11.88
N ASN A 59 7.86 -3.79 -12.02
CA ASN A 59 7.82 -5.13 -12.62
C ASN A 59 8.83 -6.10 -11.96
N ILE A 60 8.98 -6.04 -10.65
CA ILE A 60 9.84 -6.94 -9.88
C ILE A 60 9.04 -8.21 -9.58
N ASP A 61 9.46 -9.34 -10.16
CA ASP A 61 8.83 -10.65 -9.96
C ASP A 61 9.46 -11.39 -8.77
N VAL A 62 9.25 -10.82 -7.57
CA VAL A 62 9.71 -11.40 -6.29
C VAL A 62 8.59 -11.25 -5.27
N SER A 63 8.32 -12.29 -4.48
CA SER A 63 7.29 -12.24 -3.45
C SER A 63 7.66 -11.27 -2.31
N LEU A 64 6.66 -10.75 -1.60
CA LEU A 64 6.90 -9.88 -0.44
C LEU A 64 7.68 -10.60 0.67
N PRO A 65 7.40 -11.88 1.01
CA PRO A 65 8.24 -12.64 1.94
C PRO A 65 9.70 -12.76 1.48
N ASP A 66 9.97 -13.02 0.19
CA ASP A 66 11.33 -13.15 -0.31
C ASP A 66 12.09 -11.83 -0.29
N LEU A 67 11.43 -10.71 -0.62
CA LEU A 67 11.99 -9.37 -0.46
C LEU A 67 12.36 -9.09 1.00
N ALA A 68 11.46 -9.42 1.93
CA ALA A 68 11.70 -9.25 3.36
C ALA A 68 12.81 -10.16 3.86
N LYS A 69 12.83 -11.42 3.44
CA LYS A 69 13.89 -12.37 3.79
C LYS A 69 15.26 -11.87 3.35
N HIS A 70 15.37 -11.41 2.09
CA HIS A 70 16.60 -10.82 1.59
C HIS A 70 17.02 -9.59 2.40
N HIS A 71 16.07 -8.72 2.73
CA HIS A 71 16.30 -7.53 3.56
C HIS A 71 16.83 -7.90 4.96
N LEU A 72 16.22 -8.91 5.59
CA LEU A 72 16.64 -9.41 6.92
C LEU A 72 18.06 -9.98 6.87
N ASP A 73 18.38 -10.77 5.85
CA ASP A 73 19.71 -11.38 5.70
C ASP A 73 20.82 -10.34 5.52
N VAL A 74 20.53 -9.27 4.76
CA VAL A 74 21.54 -8.22 4.43
C VAL A 74 21.67 -7.18 5.55
N ASN A 75 20.56 -6.73 6.13
CA ASN A 75 20.55 -5.55 7.00
C ASN A 75 20.39 -5.86 8.49
N LEU A 76 19.73 -6.96 8.85
CA LEU A 76 19.43 -7.30 10.23
C LEU A 76 20.13 -8.60 10.68
N GLY A 77 21.01 -9.15 9.89
CA GLY A 77 21.92 -10.27 10.09
C GLY A 77 21.80 -11.05 11.41
N GLY A 78 20.73 -11.83 11.62
CA GLY A 78 20.60 -12.71 12.78
C GLY A 78 20.07 -12.06 14.07
N HIS A 79 19.57 -10.83 14.03
CA HIS A 79 18.97 -10.18 15.22
C HIS A 79 17.59 -10.77 15.60
N LEU A 80 16.87 -11.36 14.66
CA LEU A 80 15.64 -12.07 14.92
C LEU A 80 15.91 -13.56 15.15
N ASN A 81 15.25 -14.14 16.14
CA ASN A 81 15.26 -15.60 16.25
C ASN A 81 14.43 -16.21 15.11
N LYS A 82 14.74 -17.45 14.77
CA LYS A 82 14.12 -18.12 13.61
C LYS A 82 12.60 -18.19 13.71
N GLN A 83 12.04 -18.41 14.88
CA GLN A 83 10.60 -18.49 15.08
C GLN A 83 9.91 -17.14 14.78
N THR A 84 10.50 -16.02 15.20
CA THR A 84 10.01 -14.68 14.91
C THR A 84 10.13 -14.37 13.41
N GLU A 85 11.23 -14.75 12.78
CA GLU A 85 11.44 -14.59 11.33
C GLU A 85 10.40 -15.38 10.53
N ASP A 86 10.20 -16.68 10.85
CA ASP A 86 9.22 -17.53 10.17
C ASP A 86 7.78 -17.00 10.34
N GLY A 87 7.45 -16.51 11.53
CA GLY A 87 6.17 -15.85 11.82
C GLY A 87 5.96 -14.58 10.99
N LEU A 88 6.98 -13.72 10.92
CA LEU A 88 6.98 -12.50 10.12
C LEU A 88 6.77 -12.80 8.64
N LEU A 89 7.51 -13.74 8.08
CA LEU A 89 7.38 -14.13 6.66
C LEU A 89 5.99 -14.71 6.36
N THR A 90 5.41 -15.49 7.29
CA THR A 90 4.04 -15.99 7.17
C THR A 90 3.01 -14.85 7.14
N ILE A 91 3.15 -13.85 8.01
CA ILE A 91 2.28 -12.66 8.03
C ILE A 91 2.36 -11.90 6.70
N LEU A 92 3.56 -11.72 6.16
CA LEU A 92 3.77 -11.03 4.88
C LEU A 92 3.16 -11.80 3.71
N ALA A 93 3.25 -13.13 3.68
CA ALA A 93 2.59 -13.96 2.68
C ALA A 93 1.06 -13.77 2.71
N LEU A 94 0.46 -13.77 3.89
CA LEU A 94 -0.98 -13.52 4.05
C LEU A 94 -1.39 -12.10 3.61
N GLU A 95 -0.58 -11.08 3.89
CA GLU A 95 -0.87 -9.72 3.43
C GLU A 95 -0.73 -9.60 1.89
N GLU A 96 0.19 -10.31 1.27
CA GLU A 96 0.32 -10.36 -0.20
C GLU A 96 -0.91 -11.03 -0.84
N GLU A 97 -1.39 -12.15 -0.30
CA GLU A 97 -2.64 -12.79 -0.76
C GLU A 97 -3.85 -11.86 -0.64
N ARG A 98 -3.98 -11.17 0.50
CA ARG A 98 -5.05 -10.19 0.73
C ARG A 98 -4.97 -9.01 -0.22
N TYR A 99 -3.75 -8.56 -0.54
CA TYR A 99 -3.53 -7.51 -1.52
C TYR A 99 -3.97 -7.95 -2.92
N ALA A 100 -3.56 -9.14 -3.37
CA ALA A 100 -3.97 -9.69 -4.66
C ALA A 100 -5.50 -9.86 -4.76
N GLU A 101 -6.15 -10.35 -3.70
CA GLU A 101 -7.60 -10.46 -3.65
C GLU A 101 -8.30 -9.09 -3.70
N MET A 102 -7.75 -8.11 -2.97
CA MET A 102 -8.25 -6.73 -3.00
C MET A 102 -8.15 -6.12 -4.40
N LEU A 103 -7.03 -6.31 -5.11
CA LEU A 103 -6.88 -5.83 -6.49
C LEU A 103 -7.94 -6.46 -7.41
N ARG A 104 -8.14 -7.77 -7.29
CA ARG A 104 -9.13 -8.52 -8.10
C ARG A 104 -10.56 -8.04 -7.85
N LYS A 105 -10.95 -7.82 -6.59
CA LYS A 105 -12.28 -7.35 -6.21
C LYS A 105 -12.45 -5.84 -6.40
N GLY A 106 -11.40 -5.09 -6.12
CA GLY A 106 -11.41 -3.63 -6.12
C GLY A 106 -11.73 -3.02 -7.49
N THR A 107 -11.31 -3.65 -8.58
CA THR A 107 -11.67 -3.17 -9.93
C THR A 107 -13.17 -3.09 -10.14
N ASN A 108 -13.92 -4.09 -9.69
CA ASN A 108 -15.39 -4.10 -9.77
C ASN A 108 -16.01 -3.02 -8.88
N VAL A 109 -15.46 -2.82 -7.68
CA VAL A 109 -15.89 -1.75 -6.76
C VAL A 109 -15.69 -0.39 -7.41
N ILE A 110 -14.51 -0.12 -7.96
CA ILE A 110 -14.20 1.13 -8.67
C ILE A 110 -15.19 1.37 -9.82
N GLN A 111 -15.39 0.40 -10.69
CA GLN A 111 -16.31 0.53 -11.83
C GLN A 111 -17.75 0.79 -11.38
N THR A 112 -18.16 0.25 -10.25
CA THR A 112 -19.50 0.44 -9.71
C THR A 112 -19.66 1.78 -9.02
N GLN A 113 -18.73 2.16 -8.16
CA GLN A 113 -18.80 3.38 -7.35
C GLN A 113 -18.53 4.65 -8.17
N LEU A 114 -17.70 4.57 -9.19
CA LEU A 114 -17.34 5.72 -10.02
C LEU A 114 -18.20 5.87 -11.29
N LYS A 115 -19.30 5.14 -11.42
CA LYS A 115 -20.20 5.24 -12.60
C LYS A 115 -20.66 6.66 -12.90
N SER A 116 -20.89 7.48 -11.87
CA SER A 116 -21.32 8.88 -11.98
C SER A 116 -20.19 9.88 -12.09
N VAL A 117 -18.94 9.43 -11.94
CA VAL A 117 -17.74 10.29 -12.00
C VAL A 117 -17.20 10.28 -13.42
N SER A 118 -17.03 11.48 -14.03
CA SER A 118 -16.43 11.59 -15.34
C SER A 118 -15.01 11.00 -15.35
N LYS A 119 -14.65 10.33 -16.43
CA LYS A 119 -13.29 9.79 -16.60
C LYS A 119 -12.21 10.88 -16.73
N ASP A 120 -12.61 12.09 -17.07
CA ASP A 120 -11.74 13.27 -17.12
C ASP A 120 -11.67 14.02 -15.77
N SER A 121 -12.29 13.46 -14.71
CA SER A 121 -12.26 14.08 -13.40
C SER A 121 -10.85 13.98 -12.79
N HIS A 122 -10.40 15.06 -12.17
CA HIS A 122 -9.13 15.11 -11.43
C HIS A 122 -9.27 14.65 -9.98
N LEU A 123 -10.50 14.58 -9.45
CA LEU A 123 -10.78 14.21 -8.07
C LEU A 123 -11.92 13.18 -8.01
N ILE A 124 -11.78 12.23 -7.10
CA ILE A 124 -12.89 11.38 -6.66
C ILE A 124 -13.54 12.06 -5.46
N PRO A 125 -14.88 12.17 -5.40
CA PRO A 125 -15.57 12.70 -4.22
C PRO A 125 -15.21 11.95 -2.95
N ASP A 126 -14.95 12.67 -1.87
CA ASP A 126 -14.54 12.11 -0.58
C ASP A 126 -15.52 11.05 -0.05
N GLU A 127 -16.83 11.29 -0.22
CA GLU A 127 -17.87 10.35 0.21
C GLU A 127 -17.73 8.98 -0.45
N LEU A 128 -17.36 8.95 -1.74
CA LEU A 128 -17.10 7.68 -2.44
C LEU A 128 -15.83 7.00 -1.92
N LEU A 129 -14.78 7.77 -1.61
CA LEU A 129 -13.56 7.24 -1.02
C LEU A 129 -13.81 6.67 0.38
N PHE A 130 -14.60 7.35 1.20
CA PHE A 130 -15.03 6.83 2.52
C PHE A 130 -15.87 5.56 2.36
N THR A 131 -16.84 5.54 1.45
CA THR A 131 -17.67 4.36 1.19
C THR A 131 -16.82 3.17 0.73
N MET A 132 -15.88 3.38 -0.18
CA MET A 132 -14.99 2.33 -0.65
C MET A 132 -14.10 1.79 0.47
N ASN A 133 -13.59 2.67 1.34
CA ASN A 133 -12.80 2.25 2.49
C ASN A 133 -13.64 1.50 3.55
N ASP A 134 -14.76 2.07 3.96
CA ASP A 134 -15.54 1.58 5.10
C ASP A 134 -16.36 0.33 4.74
N SER A 135 -16.94 0.28 3.54
CA SER A 135 -17.82 -0.81 3.12
C SER A 135 -17.11 -1.92 2.33
N HIS A 136 -16.01 -1.59 1.65
CA HIS A 136 -15.31 -2.52 0.78
C HIS A 136 -13.86 -2.79 1.21
N GLY A 137 -13.37 -2.11 2.25
CA GLY A 137 -11.98 -2.24 2.73
C GLY A 137 -10.94 -1.76 1.73
N LEU A 138 -11.35 -0.94 0.75
CA LEU A 138 -10.48 -0.41 -0.28
C LEU A 138 -9.89 0.92 0.18
N ALA A 139 -8.64 0.90 0.60
CA ALA A 139 -7.94 2.10 1.05
C ALA A 139 -7.88 3.18 -0.06
N PRO A 140 -7.95 4.47 0.28
CA PRO A 140 -8.05 5.56 -0.69
C PRO A 140 -6.91 5.61 -1.73
N ASP A 141 -5.68 5.34 -1.34
CA ASP A 141 -4.53 5.27 -2.25
C ASP A 141 -4.66 4.12 -3.26
N MET A 142 -5.20 2.98 -2.83
CA MET A 142 -5.51 1.86 -3.71
C MET A 142 -6.71 2.14 -4.60
N ALA A 143 -7.71 2.84 -4.09
CA ALA A 143 -8.85 3.29 -4.90
C ALA A 143 -8.38 4.18 -6.06
N ILE A 144 -7.47 5.12 -5.80
CA ILE A 144 -6.86 5.96 -6.84
C ILE A 144 -6.07 5.10 -7.86
N THR A 145 -5.23 4.18 -7.40
CA THR A 145 -4.46 3.31 -8.28
C THR A 145 -5.36 2.48 -9.20
N LEU A 146 -6.38 1.84 -8.64
CA LEU A 146 -7.34 1.04 -9.41
C LEU A 146 -8.22 1.90 -10.34
N ALA A 147 -8.59 3.11 -9.93
CA ALA A 147 -9.32 4.05 -10.76
C ALA A 147 -8.50 4.47 -11.99
N ARG A 148 -7.22 4.77 -11.81
CA ARG A 148 -6.30 5.08 -12.91
C ARG A 148 -6.19 3.92 -13.89
N ASN A 149 -6.03 2.70 -13.39
CA ASN A 149 -5.97 1.49 -14.20
C ASN A 149 -7.29 1.20 -14.94
N ALA A 150 -8.42 1.65 -14.41
CA ALA A 150 -9.74 1.50 -15.00
C ALA A 150 -10.16 2.64 -15.93
N GLY A 151 -9.26 3.61 -16.17
CA GLY A 151 -9.45 4.67 -17.17
C GLY A 151 -9.75 6.06 -16.62
N TRP A 152 -9.70 6.28 -15.30
CA TRP A 152 -9.68 7.60 -14.66
C TRP A 152 -8.23 8.05 -14.46
N SER A 153 -7.50 8.31 -15.55
CA SER A 153 -6.03 8.47 -15.55
C SER A 153 -5.52 9.62 -14.67
N ASP A 154 -6.29 10.70 -14.56
CA ASP A 154 -5.85 11.95 -13.92
C ASP A 154 -6.36 12.12 -12.48
N VAL A 155 -7.06 11.14 -11.93
CA VAL A 155 -7.60 11.26 -10.57
C VAL A 155 -6.51 11.22 -9.49
N SER A 156 -6.72 12.01 -8.46
CA SER A 156 -5.89 12.08 -7.27
C SER A 156 -6.74 12.27 -6.00
N LEU A 157 -6.11 12.14 -4.84
CA LEU A 157 -6.72 12.57 -3.59
C LEU A 157 -6.64 14.09 -3.48
N ARG A 158 -7.69 14.73 -2.94
CA ARG A 158 -7.58 16.15 -2.61
C ARG A 158 -6.53 16.40 -1.52
N THR A 159 -5.97 17.58 -1.53
CA THR A 159 -5.03 18.02 -0.48
C THR A 159 -5.70 17.89 0.91
N GLY A 160 -4.99 17.29 1.86
CA GLY A 160 -5.47 17.12 3.23
C GLY A 160 -6.34 15.87 3.47
N PHE A 161 -6.79 15.14 2.44
CA PHE A 161 -7.62 13.96 2.61
C PHE A 161 -6.96 12.87 3.46
N SER A 162 -5.67 12.62 3.28
CA SER A 162 -4.93 11.62 4.07
C SER A 162 -4.87 11.97 5.57
N ALA A 163 -4.76 13.26 5.89
CA ALA A 163 -4.78 13.70 7.29
C ALA A 163 -6.17 13.51 7.92
N GLU A 164 -7.24 13.83 7.19
CA GLU A 164 -8.62 13.61 7.64
C GLU A 164 -8.93 12.11 7.84
N MET A 165 -8.45 11.25 6.94
CA MET A 165 -8.57 9.79 7.12
C MET A 165 -7.84 9.30 8.36
N ALA A 166 -6.64 9.80 8.64
CA ALA A 166 -5.89 9.44 9.85
C ALA A 166 -6.63 9.87 11.12
N GLU A 167 -7.19 11.08 11.16
CA GLU A 167 -8.02 11.55 12.27
C GLU A 167 -9.29 10.72 12.45
N ARG A 168 -9.97 10.36 11.35
CA ARG A 168 -11.15 9.50 11.38
C ARG A 168 -10.81 8.13 11.98
N HIS A 169 -9.73 7.50 11.56
CA HIS A 169 -9.27 6.23 12.13
C HIS A 169 -8.89 6.34 13.61
N ALA A 170 -8.28 7.46 14.02
CA ALA A 170 -7.94 7.70 15.41
C ALA A 170 -9.18 7.84 16.31
N ARG A 171 -10.27 8.43 15.81
CA ARG A 171 -11.53 8.56 16.55
C ARG A 171 -12.31 7.26 16.68
N LEU A 172 -12.16 6.33 15.72
CA LEU A 172 -12.80 5.01 15.72
C LEU A 172 -12.01 3.96 16.52
N ALA A 173 -10.80 4.27 16.91
CA ALA A 173 -9.91 3.43 17.71
C ALA A 173 -10.07 3.68 19.20
#